data_45f0569dc963c7154a7364afad06881d
#
_entry.id   45f0569dc963c7154a7364afad06881d
#
_cell.length_a   1.000
_cell.length_b   1.000
_cell.length_c   1.000
_cell.angle_alpha   90.00
_cell.angle_beta   90.00
_cell.angle_gamma   90.00
#
_symmetry.space_group_name_H-M   'P 1'
#
loop_
_entity.id
_entity.type
_entity.pdbx_description
1 polymer ?
#
loop_
_entity_poly.entity_id
_entity_poly.type
_entity_poly.pdbx_seq_one_letter_code
_entity_poly.pdbx_strand_id
1 'polypeptide(L)'
;MLFVIHALDRPGALPVRLANYDAHKAYLTAIEGEGVKTLMSGPLVEDDGQTMKGSLFVVDVADRAAAESFHSSDPFFTAGVWQQATITAYVKRVG
;
A
#
# COMPACT_ATOMS: atom_id res chain seq x y z
N MET A 1 -15.06 -6.80 2.04
CA MET A 1 -14.56 -7.23 0.71
C MET A 1 -13.07 -6.98 0.65
N LEU A 2 -12.31 -7.94 0.15
CA LEU A 2 -10.87 -7.80 0.06
C LEU A 2 -10.45 -7.16 -1.25
N PHE A 3 -9.43 -6.30 -1.17
CA PHE A 3 -8.79 -5.72 -2.34
C PHE A 3 -7.27 -5.87 -2.20
N VAL A 4 -6.64 -6.21 -3.31
CA VAL A 4 -5.17 -6.23 -3.42
C VAL A 4 -4.75 -4.93 -4.09
N ILE A 5 -3.85 -4.21 -3.43
CA ILE A 5 -3.24 -3.00 -3.97
C ILE A 5 -1.78 -3.31 -4.25
N HIS A 6 -1.39 -3.23 -5.52
CA HIS A 6 -0.03 -3.51 -5.97
C HIS A 6 0.50 -2.24 -6.61
N ALA A 7 1.47 -1.61 -5.94
CA ALA A 7 1.99 -0.31 -6.35
C ALA A 7 3.49 -0.42 -6.64
N LEU A 8 3.92 0.12 -7.78
CA LEU A 8 5.33 0.15 -8.16
C LEU A 8 5.88 1.56 -8.01
N ASP A 9 7.08 1.67 -7.45
CA ASP A 9 7.75 2.94 -7.22
C ASP A 9 8.20 3.58 -8.53
N ARG A 10 8.26 4.92 -8.53
CA ARG A 10 8.93 5.64 -9.60
C ARG A 10 10.43 5.37 -9.57
N PRO A 11 11.11 5.42 -10.73
CA PRO A 11 12.57 5.34 -10.74
C PRO A 11 13.18 6.39 -9.81
N GLY A 12 14.13 5.98 -8.99
CA GLY A 12 14.80 6.87 -8.05
C GLY A 12 13.98 7.26 -6.82
N ALA A 13 12.88 6.58 -6.54
CA ALA A 13 11.99 6.95 -5.42
C ALA A 13 12.48 6.48 -4.05
N LEU A 14 13.52 5.65 -3.95
CA LEU A 14 13.94 5.11 -2.67
C LEU A 14 14.21 6.18 -1.61
N PRO A 15 14.93 7.27 -1.88
CA PRO A 15 15.11 8.32 -0.87
C PRO A 15 13.79 8.93 -0.41
N VAL A 16 12.84 9.12 -1.32
CA VAL A 16 11.52 9.67 -0.99
C VAL A 16 10.72 8.67 -0.14
N ARG A 17 10.79 7.39 -0.49
CA ARG A 17 10.16 6.32 0.29
C ARG A 17 10.70 6.32 1.72
N LEU A 18 12.01 6.36 1.90
CA LEU A 18 12.63 6.34 3.22
C LEU A 18 12.27 7.59 4.02
N ALA A 19 12.23 8.76 3.38
CA ALA A 19 11.87 10.02 4.04
C ALA A 19 10.42 10.04 4.53
N ASN A 20 9.53 9.28 3.90
CA ASN A 20 8.11 9.24 4.23
C ASN A 20 7.68 7.95 4.94
N TYR A 21 8.62 7.09 5.30
CA TYR A 21 8.32 5.78 5.86
C TYR A 21 7.59 5.88 7.21
N ASP A 22 8.07 6.74 8.10
CA ASP A 22 7.44 6.90 9.42
C ASP A 22 6.01 7.45 9.29
N ALA A 23 5.80 8.41 8.40
CA ALA A 23 4.47 8.96 8.11
C ALA A 23 3.54 7.87 7.55
N HIS A 24 4.04 7.03 6.64
CA HIS A 24 3.29 5.92 6.09
C HIS A 24 2.88 4.92 7.18
N LYS A 25 3.79 4.54 8.06
CA LYS A 25 3.47 3.63 9.17
C LYS A 25 2.45 4.23 10.12
N ALA A 26 2.58 5.51 10.44
CA ALA A 26 1.64 6.22 11.29
C ALA A 26 0.23 6.24 10.67
N TYR A 27 0.16 6.44 9.35
CA TYR A 27 -1.10 6.41 8.61
C TYR A 27 -1.77 5.03 8.72
N LEU A 28 -1.02 3.95 8.49
CA LEU A 28 -1.58 2.60 8.56
C LEU A 28 -2.12 2.30 9.97
N THR A 29 -1.42 2.74 10.99
CA THR A 29 -1.89 2.57 12.37
C THR A 29 -3.16 3.38 12.64
N ALA A 30 -3.19 4.63 12.19
CA ALA A 30 -4.33 5.52 12.43
C ALA A 30 -5.60 5.09 11.69
N ILE A 31 -5.47 4.53 10.49
CA ILE A 31 -6.62 4.13 9.66
C ILE A 31 -7.21 2.78 10.08
N GLU A 32 -6.45 1.97 10.83
CA GLU A 32 -6.91 0.65 11.25
C GLU A 32 -8.14 0.79 12.15
N GLY A 33 -9.22 0.09 11.78
CA GLY A 33 -10.49 0.19 12.48
C GLY A 33 -11.39 1.34 12.02
N GLU A 34 -10.90 2.22 11.14
CA GLU A 34 -11.67 3.34 10.57
C GLU A 34 -12.28 2.94 9.22
N GLY A 35 -12.92 1.78 9.16
CA GLY A 35 -13.48 1.24 7.92
C GLY A 35 -12.47 0.49 7.07
N VAL A 36 -11.25 0.33 7.55
CA VAL A 36 -10.19 -0.42 6.89
C VAL A 36 -9.60 -1.43 7.86
N LYS A 37 -9.46 -2.67 7.41
CA LYS A 37 -8.67 -3.67 8.11
C LYS A 37 -7.55 -4.10 7.18
N THR A 38 -6.32 -3.85 7.57
CA THR A 38 -5.15 -4.28 6.80
C THR A 38 -4.79 -5.70 7.18
N LEU A 39 -5.00 -6.64 6.25
CA LEU A 39 -4.66 -8.05 6.47
C LEU A 39 -3.18 -8.29 6.33
N MET A 40 -2.56 -7.65 5.34
CA MET A 40 -1.12 -7.67 5.17
C MET A 40 -0.67 -6.43 4.41
N SER A 41 0.53 -5.97 4.70
CA SER A 41 1.18 -4.90 3.96
C SER A 41 2.69 -5.08 4.04
N GLY A 42 3.38 -4.64 3.01
CA GLY A 42 4.82 -4.68 3.00
C GLY A 42 5.38 -4.17 1.69
N PRO A 43 6.70 -3.95 1.66
CA PRO A 43 7.34 -3.54 0.42
C PRO A 43 7.49 -4.70 -0.56
N LEU A 44 7.33 -4.39 -1.83
CA LEU A 44 7.83 -5.25 -2.90
C LEU A 44 9.32 -4.98 -3.03
N VAL A 45 10.10 -6.05 -3.19
CA VAL A 45 11.56 -5.95 -3.24
C VAL A 45 12.10 -6.63 -4.49
N GLU A 46 13.34 -6.29 -4.83
CA GLU A 46 14.09 -7.01 -5.85
C GLU A 46 14.37 -8.45 -5.39
N ASP A 47 14.91 -9.28 -6.27
CA ASP A 47 15.23 -10.67 -5.93
C ASP A 47 16.31 -10.80 -4.85
N ASP A 48 16.99 -9.71 -4.52
CA ASP A 48 17.91 -9.69 -3.38
C ASP A 48 17.19 -9.76 -2.01
N GLY A 49 15.85 -9.64 -2.02
CA GLY A 49 15.05 -9.67 -0.82
C GLY A 49 15.12 -8.41 0.05
N GLN A 50 15.75 -7.35 -0.40
CA GLN A 50 16.02 -6.15 0.40
C GLN A 50 15.69 -4.84 -0.29
N THR A 51 16.05 -4.68 -1.55
CA THR A 51 15.89 -3.40 -2.27
C THR A 51 14.43 -3.15 -2.60
N MET A 52 13.83 -2.17 -1.94
CA MET A 52 12.41 -1.85 -2.10
C MET A 52 12.14 -1.19 -3.43
N LYS A 53 11.09 -1.64 -4.10
CA LYS A 53 10.67 -1.13 -5.42
C LYS A 53 9.16 -0.95 -5.54
N GLY A 54 8.42 -1.15 -4.47
CA GLY A 54 6.97 -1.03 -4.49
C GLY A 54 6.36 -1.36 -3.16
N SER A 55 5.05 -1.48 -3.15
CA SER A 55 4.26 -1.83 -1.96
C SER A 55 3.12 -2.76 -2.35
N LEU A 56 2.79 -3.68 -1.46
CA LEU A 56 1.61 -4.53 -1.59
C LEU A 56 0.76 -4.40 -0.33
N PHE A 57 -0.54 -4.30 -0.55
CA PHE A 57 -1.52 -4.33 0.54
C PHE A 57 -2.62 -5.30 0.21
N VAL A 58 -3.12 -6.00 1.22
CA VAL A 58 -4.41 -6.68 1.16
C VAL A 58 -5.25 -6.06 2.27
N VAL A 59 -6.35 -5.40 1.88
CA VAL A 59 -7.21 -4.68 2.81
C VAL A 59 -8.64 -5.19 2.72
N ASP A 60 -9.33 -5.20 3.86
CA ASP A 60 -10.76 -5.48 3.95
C ASP A 60 -11.47 -4.15 4.13
N VAL A 61 -12.29 -3.79 3.16
CA VAL A 61 -13.03 -2.53 3.11
C VAL A 61 -14.42 -2.77 2.53
N ALA A 62 -15.31 -1.77 2.66
CA ALA A 62 -16.69 -1.90 2.20
C ALA A 62 -16.82 -2.09 0.70
N ASP A 63 -16.02 -1.34 -0.09
CA ASP A 63 -16.13 -1.31 -1.54
C ASP A 63 -14.84 -0.77 -2.19
N ARG A 64 -14.85 -0.69 -3.52
CA ARG A 64 -13.71 -0.16 -4.28
C ARG A 64 -13.41 1.30 -3.92
N ALA A 65 -14.43 2.12 -3.73
CA ALA A 65 -14.22 3.53 -3.39
C ALA A 65 -13.43 3.68 -2.08
N ALA A 66 -13.72 2.82 -1.10
CA ALA A 66 -12.98 2.79 0.16
C ALA A 66 -11.54 2.35 -0.05
N ALA A 67 -11.28 1.37 -0.93
CA ALA A 67 -9.93 0.94 -1.25
C ALA A 67 -9.14 2.06 -1.96
N GLU A 68 -9.77 2.76 -2.89
CA GLU A 68 -9.15 3.89 -3.58
C GLU A 68 -8.82 5.03 -2.63
N SER A 69 -9.72 5.35 -1.71
CA SER A 69 -9.51 6.38 -0.68
C SER A 69 -8.37 6.01 0.25
N PHE A 70 -8.31 4.74 0.68
CA PHE A 70 -7.21 4.24 1.49
C PHE A 70 -5.86 4.45 0.78
N HIS A 71 -5.80 4.10 -0.49
CA HIS A 71 -4.57 4.21 -1.27
C HIS A 71 -4.16 5.67 -1.47
N SER A 72 -5.10 6.53 -1.87
CA SER A 72 -4.79 7.92 -2.21
C SER A 72 -4.51 8.80 -0.99
N SER A 73 -4.89 8.37 0.20
CA SER A 73 -4.64 9.11 1.45
C SER A 73 -3.31 8.73 2.11
N ASP A 74 -2.63 7.71 1.59
CA ASP A 74 -1.33 7.29 2.12
C ASP A 74 -0.27 8.36 1.82
N PRO A 75 0.59 8.73 2.80
CA PRO A 75 1.70 9.63 2.57
C PRO A 75 2.61 9.24 1.41
N PHE A 76 2.77 7.96 1.12
CA PHE A 76 3.52 7.51 -0.06
C PHE A 76 2.87 7.96 -1.36
N PHE A 77 1.55 7.97 -1.41
CA PHE A 77 0.83 8.49 -2.57
C PHE A 77 1.06 10.00 -2.72
N THR A 78 0.86 10.75 -1.62
CA THR A 78 0.99 12.21 -1.63
C THR A 78 2.42 12.65 -1.95
N ALA A 79 3.42 11.94 -1.46
CA ALA A 79 4.83 12.23 -1.73
C ALA A 79 5.27 11.79 -3.14
N GLY A 80 4.41 11.08 -3.86
CA GLY A 80 4.73 10.64 -5.21
C GLY A 80 5.75 9.51 -5.28
N VAL A 81 5.76 8.62 -4.29
CA VAL A 81 6.64 7.44 -4.28
C VAL A 81 6.27 6.49 -5.42
N TRP A 82 4.98 6.27 -5.62
CA TRP A 82 4.49 5.30 -6.59
C TRP A 82 4.28 5.91 -7.96
N GLN A 83 4.68 5.19 -9.00
CA GLN A 83 4.45 5.56 -10.40
C GLN A 83 3.12 5.03 -10.90
N GLN A 84 2.78 3.80 -10.51
CA GLN A 84 1.54 3.15 -10.93
C GLN A 84 1.06 2.21 -9.83
N ALA A 85 -0.25 1.98 -9.79
CA ALA A 85 -0.85 1.03 -8.88
C ALA A 85 -2.05 0.38 -9.52
N THR A 86 -2.30 -0.87 -9.15
CA THR A 86 -3.53 -1.59 -9.48
C THR A 86 -4.27 -1.90 -8.20
N ILE A 87 -5.59 -1.77 -8.23
CA ILE A 87 -6.49 -2.11 -7.14
C ILE A 87 -7.46 -3.17 -7.67
N THR A 88 -7.34 -4.39 -7.16
CA THR A 88 -8.09 -5.54 -7.69
C THR A 88 -8.85 -6.21 -6.57
N ALA A 89 -10.13 -6.47 -6.79
CA ALA A 89 -10.96 -7.25 -5.86
C ALA A 89 -10.40 -8.66 -5.76
N TYR A 90 -10.41 -9.23 -4.56
CA TYR A 90 -9.76 -10.50 -4.28
C TYR A 90 -10.66 -11.38 -3.41
N VAL A 91 -10.66 -12.68 -3.68
CA VAL A 91 -11.32 -13.68 -2.84
C VAL A 91 -10.23 -14.60 -2.31
N LYS A 92 -10.06 -14.58 -0.99
CA LYS A 92 -9.07 -15.44 -0.34
C LYS A 92 -9.60 -16.88 -0.28
N ARG A 93 -8.83 -17.82 -0.80
CA ARG A 93 -9.17 -19.25 -0.78
C ARG A 93 -8.34 -20.02 0.25
N VAL A 94 -7.08 -19.61 0.44
CA VAL A 94 -6.12 -20.28 1.34
C VAL A 94 -5.34 -19.21 2.08
N GLY A 95 -5.05 -19.50 3.32
CA GLY A 95 -4.23 -18.60 4.14
C GLY A 95 -4.90 -17.94 5.31
#